data_dbaaed17a95b63a689bda80a3fe18e80
#
_entry.id   dbaaed17a95b63a689bda80a3fe18e80
#
_cell.length_a   1.000
_cell.length_b   1.000
_cell.length_c   1.000
_cell.angle_alpha   90.00
_cell.angle_beta   90.00
_cell.angle_gamma   90.00
#
_symmetry.space_group_name_H-M   'P 1'
#
loop_
_entity.id
_entity.type
_entity.pdbx_description
1 polymer ?
#
loop_
_entity_poly.entity_id
_entity_poly.type
_entity_poly.pdbx_seq_one_letter_code
_entity_poly.pdbx_strand_id
1 'polypeptide(L)'
;MEPVLALEGVAVPWELPYDTGLSGVSFALEPGELATVLLEASHPLTPLADVASGLLPPEQGRARFKGRDWAHMGPDEACTARARTRRVFAAQGWIDRMGVDGNLMLAEAHHTRRRLREIADEARGLCREFGLPDVPRDWPSEMREPDLRRAQCARAFLGEADLYLLERPEYASGPDLMPALSARVRGALGRGAAVVWLTTEPGVWRDPGAPTARRLRLSGPLLAEETP
;
A
#
# COMPACT_ATOMS: atom_id res chain seq x y z
N MET A 1 22.80 -5.67 -0.51
CA MET A 1 21.65 -6.00 0.38
C MET A 1 20.53 -6.48 -0.51
N GLU A 2 19.67 -7.36 -0.08
CA GLU A 2 18.60 -7.87 -0.94
C GLU A 2 17.41 -6.91 -0.91
N PRO A 3 16.88 -6.48 -2.09
CA PRO A 3 15.74 -5.57 -2.13
C PRO A 3 14.50 -6.14 -1.45
N VAL A 4 13.72 -5.28 -0.80
CA VAL A 4 12.41 -5.66 -0.26
C VAL A 4 11.41 -5.90 -1.39
N LEU A 5 11.44 -5.06 -2.42
CA LEU A 5 10.65 -5.19 -3.64
C LEU A 5 11.55 -5.07 -4.85
N ALA A 6 11.41 -5.97 -5.83
CA ALA A 6 12.02 -5.84 -7.14
C ALA A 6 11.01 -6.20 -8.24
N LEU A 7 10.83 -5.29 -9.19
CA LEU A 7 10.11 -5.52 -10.44
C LEU A 7 11.12 -5.52 -11.57
N GLU A 8 11.12 -6.54 -12.43
CA GLU A 8 12.11 -6.76 -13.47
C GLU A 8 11.39 -7.01 -14.80
N GLY A 9 11.32 -5.98 -15.67
CA GLY A 9 10.69 -6.09 -16.99
C GLY A 9 9.21 -6.43 -16.97
N VAL A 10 8.49 -6.02 -15.91
CA VAL A 10 7.10 -6.38 -15.70
C VAL A 10 6.20 -5.82 -16.78
N ALA A 11 5.44 -6.69 -17.44
CA ALA A 11 4.36 -6.33 -18.35
C ALA A 11 3.04 -6.98 -17.91
N VAL A 12 1.99 -6.17 -17.92
CA VAL A 12 0.61 -6.58 -17.66
C VAL A 12 -0.27 -5.92 -18.72
N PRO A 13 -1.04 -6.68 -19.53
CA PRO A 13 -1.96 -6.09 -20.48
C PRO A 13 -3.03 -5.27 -19.76
N TRP A 14 -3.57 -4.29 -20.47
CA TRP A 14 -4.70 -3.55 -19.93
C TRP A 14 -5.94 -4.45 -19.83
N GLU A 15 -6.53 -4.50 -18.65
CA GLU A 15 -7.75 -5.22 -18.34
C GLU A 15 -8.50 -4.51 -17.20
N LEU A 16 -9.83 -4.55 -17.23
CA LEU A 16 -10.64 -4.04 -16.14
C LEU A 16 -10.29 -4.77 -14.82
N PRO A 17 -10.26 -4.11 -13.67
CA PRO A 17 -10.77 -2.74 -13.42
C PRO A 17 -9.73 -1.61 -13.57
N TYR A 18 -8.55 -1.89 -14.12
CA TYR A 18 -7.48 -0.90 -14.23
C TYR A 18 -7.74 0.08 -15.38
N ASP A 19 -7.21 1.29 -15.26
CA ASP A 19 -7.26 2.31 -16.31
C ASP A 19 -6.15 2.13 -17.35
N THR A 20 -5.07 1.42 -16.97
CA THR A 20 -3.91 1.14 -17.84
C THR A 20 -3.29 -0.20 -17.48
N GLY A 21 -2.49 -0.77 -18.40
CA GLY A 21 -1.59 -1.89 -18.12
C GLY A 21 -0.23 -1.43 -17.59
N LEU A 22 0.77 -2.32 -17.69
CA LEU A 22 2.19 -2.05 -17.43
C LEU A 22 3.02 -2.57 -18.61
N SER A 23 4.09 -1.86 -18.96
CA SER A 23 4.98 -2.26 -20.07
C SER A 23 6.45 -2.09 -19.68
N GLY A 24 7.14 -3.21 -19.46
CA GLY A 24 8.58 -3.24 -19.19
C GLY A 24 9.00 -2.56 -17.88
N VAL A 25 8.11 -2.51 -16.88
CA VAL A 25 8.35 -1.83 -15.61
C VAL A 25 9.47 -2.50 -14.84
N SER A 26 10.49 -1.70 -14.48
CA SER A 26 11.64 -2.18 -13.71
C SER A 26 12.06 -1.15 -12.67
N PHE A 27 12.05 -1.53 -11.40
CA PHE A 27 12.68 -0.82 -10.29
C PHE A 27 12.82 -1.74 -9.08
N ALA A 28 13.69 -1.38 -8.17
CA ALA A 28 13.84 -2.08 -6.91
C ALA A 28 13.88 -1.08 -5.74
N LEU A 29 13.47 -1.54 -4.56
CA LEU A 29 13.54 -0.80 -3.30
C LEU A 29 14.28 -1.62 -2.27
N GLU A 30 15.34 -1.03 -1.74
CA GLU A 30 16.09 -1.55 -0.61
C GLU A 30 15.35 -1.28 0.71
N PRO A 31 15.73 -1.97 1.82
CA PRO A 31 15.21 -1.65 3.14
C PRO A 31 15.37 -0.16 3.49
N GLY A 32 14.29 0.48 3.93
CA GLY A 32 14.27 1.90 4.30
C GLY A 32 14.03 2.85 3.14
N GLU A 33 13.72 2.36 1.94
CA GLU A 33 13.47 3.21 0.77
C GLU A 33 11.99 3.45 0.50
N LEU A 34 11.70 4.67 0.02
CA LEU A 34 10.40 5.12 -0.48
C LEU A 34 10.51 5.44 -1.97
N ALA A 35 9.64 4.84 -2.79
CA ALA A 35 9.35 5.32 -4.13
C ALA A 35 8.01 6.07 -4.14
N THR A 36 8.00 7.30 -4.64
CA THR A 36 6.78 8.01 -4.99
C THR A 36 6.48 7.83 -6.47
N VAL A 37 5.27 7.43 -6.81
CA VAL A 37 4.84 7.19 -8.20
C VAL A 37 3.72 8.17 -8.54
N LEU A 38 3.99 9.11 -9.44
CA LEU A 38 2.97 10.01 -9.95
C LEU A 38 2.16 9.28 -11.03
N LEU A 39 0.86 9.21 -10.81
CA LEU A 39 -0.12 8.68 -11.76
C LEU A 39 -0.77 9.82 -12.54
N GLU A 40 -1.19 9.56 -13.76
CA GLU A 40 -2.08 10.47 -14.48
C GLU A 40 -3.44 10.55 -13.79
N ALA A 41 -3.99 11.75 -13.66
CA ALA A 41 -5.29 11.95 -13.01
C ALA A 41 -6.44 11.22 -13.72
N SER A 42 -6.30 11.01 -15.04
CA SER A 42 -7.22 10.23 -15.88
C SER A 42 -7.07 8.71 -15.74
N HIS A 43 -5.95 8.23 -15.18
CA HIS A 43 -5.63 6.81 -15.02
C HIS A 43 -5.18 6.49 -13.58
N PRO A 44 -6.06 6.72 -12.58
CA PRO A 44 -5.69 6.55 -11.18
C PRO A 44 -5.60 5.09 -10.71
N LEU A 45 -6.13 4.14 -11.47
CA LEU A 45 -6.10 2.71 -11.16
C LEU A 45 -5.08 1.98 -12.04
N THR A 46 -4.09 1.38 -11.40
CA THR A 46 -3.01 0.65 -12.07
C THR A 46 -2.79 -0.72 -11.40
N PRO A 47 -2.37 -1.75 -12.14
CA PRO A 47 -2.08 -3.07 -11.57
C PRO A 47 -0.78 -3.12 -10.76
N LEU A 48 -0.04 -2.00 -10.64
CA LEU A 48 1.29 -1.97 -10.02
C LEU A 48 1.31 -2.55 -8.60
N ALA A 49 0.36 -2.16 -7.77
CA ALA A 49 0.28 -2.65 -6.39
C ALA A 49 -0.13 -4.12 -6.30
N ASP A 50 -0.99 -4.59 -7.21
CA ASP A 50 -1.40 -6.00 -7.27
C ASP A 50 -0.24 -6.90 -7.70
N VAL A 51 0.55 -6.45 -8.68
CA VAL A 51 1.78 -7.15 -9.09
C VAL A 51 2.81 -7.14 -7.96
N ALA A 52 3.05 -5.99 -7.34
CA ALA A 52 4.01 -5.86 -6.23
C ALA A 52 3.67 -6.72 -5.01
N SER A 53 2.38 -7.01 -4.77
CA SER A 53 1.90 -7.88 -3.68
C SER A 53 1.69 -9.35 -4.10
N GLY A 54 2.00 -9.70 -5.35
CA GLY A 54 1.81 -11.05 -5.87
C GLY A 54 0.34 -11.49 -5.98
N LEU A 55 -0.59 -10.54 -6.06
CA LEU A 55 -2.01 -10.80 -6.30
C LEU A 55 -2.31 -10.96 -7.79
N LEU A 56 -1.53 -10.29 -8.64
CA LEU A 56 -1.62 -10.38 -10.08
C LEU A 56 -0.26 -10.83 -10.65
N PRO A 57 -0.18 -12.02 -11.26
CA PRO A 57 1.04 -12.44 -11.94
C PRO A 57 1.25 -11.59 -13.20
N PRO A 58 2.47 -11.08 -13.47
CA PRO A 58 2.76 -10.40 -14.71
C PRO A 58 2.77 -11.41 -15.89
N GLU A 59 2.40 -10.94 -17.09
CA GLU A 59 2.51 -11.74 -18.32
C GLU A 59 3.98 -11.90 -18.74
N GLN A 60 4.79 -10.86 -18.51
CA GLN A 60 6.23 -10.88 -18.75
C GLN A 60 6.97 -10.25 -17.58
N GLY A 61 8.21 -10.64 -17.40
CA GLY A 61 9.07 -10.15 -16.33
C GLY A 61 8.83 -10.88 -15.03
N ARG A 62 9.25 -10.27 -13.91
CA ARG A 62 9.20 -10.89 -12.58
C ARG A 62 8.90 -9.85 -11.51
N ALA A 63 8.15 -10.28 -10.50
CA ALA A 63 7.93 -9.49 -9.27
C ALA A 63 8.45 -10.30 -8.07
N ARG A 64 9.38 -9.71 -7.31
CA ARG A 64 10.01 -10.36 -6.17
C ARG A 64 9.76 -9.59 -4.89
N PHE A 65 9.50 -10.32 -3.84
CA PHE A 65 9.43 -9.83 -2.47
C PHE A 65 10.53 -10.47 -1.64
N LYS A 66 11.45 -9.66 -1.09
CA LYS A 66 12.62 -10.11 -0.32
C LYS A 66 13.39 -11.22 -1.07
N GLY A 67 13.72 -10.91 -2.34
CA GLY A 67 14.43 -11.78 -3.28
C GLY A 67 13.65 -12.97 -3.83
N ARG A 68 12.51 -13.29 -3.27
CA ARG A 68 11.69 -14.42 -3.71
C ARG A 68 10.66 -13.99 -4.76
N ASP A 69 10.66 -14.68 -5.88
CA ASP A 69 9.69 -14.46 -6.96
C ASP A 69 8.32 -14.98 -6.57
N TRP A 70 7.29 -14.13 -6.64
CA TRP A 70 5.91 -14.51 -6.32
C TRP A 70 5.41 -15.71 -7.12
N ALA A 71 5.85 -15.84 -8.38
CA ALA A 71 5.46 -16.95 -9.25
C ALA A 71 5.98 -18.31 -8.78
N HIS A 72 7.03 -18.33 -7.95
CA HIS A 72 7.65 -19.55 -7.42
C HIS A 72 7.29 -19.82 -5.96
N MET A 73 6.46 -18.98 -5.33
CA MET A 73 5.97 -19.22 -3.97
C MET A 73 4.77 -20.17 -3.98
N GLY A 74 4.80 -21.19 -3.13
CA GLY A 74 3.61 -21.99 -2.86
C GLY A 74 2.53 -21.18 -2.13
N PRO A 75 1.27 -21.68 -2.08
CA PRO A 75 0.15 -20.91 -1.50
C PRO A 75 0.37 -20.45 -0.07
N ASP A 76 0.88 -21.29 0.81
CA ASP A 76 1.13 -20.98 2.23
C ASP A 76 2.26 -19.97 2.38
N GLU A 77 3.29 -20.11 1.56
CA GLU A 77 4.41 -19.19 1.53
C GLU A 77 3.98 -17.80 1.04
N ALA A 78 3.25 -17.74 -0.07
CA ALA A 78 2.70 -16.51 -0.60
C ALA A 78 1.74 -15.84 0.40
N CYS A 79 0.94 -16.62 1.14
CA CYS A 79 0.09 -16.12 2.21
C CYS A 79 0.93 -15.48 3.33
N THR A 80 1.98 -16.16 3.78
CA THR A 80 2.91 -15.66 4.81
C THR A 80 3.64 -14.41 4.34
N ALA A 81 4.10 -14.36 3.10
CA ALA A 81 4.75 -13.20 2.52
C ALA A 81 3.79 -12.00 2.40
N ARG A 82 2.54 -12.22 1.98
CA ARG A 82 1.51 -11.17 1.94
C ARG A 82 1.15 -10.65 3.33
N ALA A 83 1.26 -11.44 4.39
CA ALA A 83 1.09 -10.97 5.76
C ALA A 83 2.12 -9.89 6.14
N ARG A 84 3.26 -9.84 5.46
CA ARG A 84 4.31 -8.82 5.63
C ARG A 84 4.18 -7.66 4.64
N THR A 85 3.12 -7.64 3.84
CA THR A 85 2.78 -6.55 2.93
C THR A 85 1.50 -5.88 3.40
N ARG A 86 1.51 -4.56 3.55
CA ARG A 86 0.34 -3.77 3.94
C ARG A 86 -0.07 -2.83 2.82
N ARG A 87 -1.36 -2.59 2.70
CA ARG A 87 -1.90 -1.83 1.58
C ARG A 87 -3.00 -0.85 1.99
N VAL A 88 -2.93 0.36 1.46
CA VAL A 88 -4.06 1.27 1.30
C VAL A 88 -4.52 1.12 -0.15
N PHE A 89 -5.74 0.66 -0.37
CA PHE A 89 -6.27 0.39 -1.72
C PHE A 89 -6.80 1.67 -2.38
N ALA A 90 -6.59 1.83 -3.67
CA ALA A 90 -7.13 2.94 -4.45
C ALA A 90 -8.67 2.96 -4.44
N ALA A 91 -9.27 1.78 -4.59
CA ALA A 91 -10.72 1.55 -4.56
C ALA A 91 -11.00 0.23 -3.85
N GLN A 92 -12.18 0.09 -3.23
CA GLN A 92 -12.58 -1.13 -2.53
C GLN A 92 -11.62 -1.52 -1.38
N GLY A 93 -11.35 -2.82 -1.22
CA GLY A 93 -10.41 -3.31 -0.19
C GLY A 93 -11.08 -3.54 1.17
N TRP A 94 -12.40 -3.58 1.20
CA TRP A 94 -13.22 -3.92 2.35
C TRP A 94 -13.98 -5.23 2.12
N ILE A 95 -14.17 -6.00 3.19
CA ILE A 95 -15.09 -7.13 3.22
C ILE A 95 -16.45 -6.55 3.60
N ASP A 96 -17.37 -6.47 2.64
CA ASP A 96 -18.65 -5.75 2.78
C ASP A 96 -19.53 -6.30 3.91
N ARG A 97 -19.44 -7.60 4.19
CA ARG A 97 -20.21 -8.28 5.24
C ARG A 97 -19.45 -8.40 6.58
N MET A 98 -18.56 -7.47 6.83
CA MET A 98 -17.77 -7.37 8.06
C MET A 98 -17.68 -5.90 8.47
N GLY A 99 -17.92 -5.59 9.73
CA GLY A 99 -17.73 -4.24 10.26
C GLY A 99 -16.32 -3.73 10.02
N VAL A 100 -16.15 -2.42 10.02
CA VAL A 100 -14.83 -1.79 9.79
C VAL A 100 -13.83 -2.23 10.85
N ASP A 101 -14.24 -2.42 12.10
CA ASP A 101 -13.41 -2.95 13.19
C ASP A 101 -12.85 -4.34 12.87
N GLY A 102 -13.72 -5.25 12.40
CA GLY A 102 -13.31 -6.59 11.97
C GLY A 102 -12.33 -6.53 10.79
N ASN A 103 -12.64 -5.74 9.77
CA ASN A 103 -11.76 -5.52 8.61
C ASN A 103 -10.38 -4.97 9.01
N LEU A 104 -10.35 -4.04 9.96
CA LEU A 104 -9.13 -3.41 10.45
C LEU A 104 -8.19 -4.43 11.10
N MET A 105 -8.74 -5.28 11.96
CA MET A 105 -7.97 -6.19 12.79
C MET A 105 -7.71 -7.56 12.15
N LEU A 106 -8.40 -7.90 11.05
CA LEU A 106 -8.41 -9.24 10.47
C LEU A 106 -7.01 -9.80 10.21
N ALA A 107 -6.16 -9.02 9.54
CA ALA A 107 -4.83 -9.48 9.15
C ALA A 107 -3.96 -9.79 10.37
N GLU A 108 -3.94 -8.91 11.38
CA GLU A 108 -3.19 -9.13 12.61
C GLU A 108 -3.74 -10.32 13.42
N ALA A 109 -5.06 -10.44 13.53
CA ALA A 109 -5.69 -11.54 14.23
C ALA A 109 -5.44 -12.89 13.56
N HIS A 110 -5.34 -12.92 12.22
CA HIS A 110 -5.13 -14.14 11.45
C HIS A 110 -3.66 -14.56 11.41
N HIS A 111 -2.73 -13.63 11.23
CA HIS A 111 -1.33 -13.93 10.96
C HIS A 111 -0.42 -13.86 12.19
N THR A 112 -0.93 -13.40 13.34
CA THR A 112 -0.13 -13.27 14.55
C THR A 112 -0.73 -14.03 15.72
N ARG A 113 0.05 -14.24 16.78
CA ARG A 113 -0.41 -14.80 18.05
C ARG A 113 -0.74 -13.74 19.09
N ARG A 114 -0.88 -12.49 18.65
CA ARG A 114 -1.24 -11.37 19.52
C ARG A 114 -2.65 -11.54 20.06
N ARG A 115 -2.87 -11.06 21.29
CA ARG A 115 -4.21 -11.07 21.88
C ARG A 115 -5.09 -10.05 21.17
N LEU A 116 -6.35 -10.40 20.91
CA LEU A 116 -7.30 -9.49 20.25
C LEU A 116 -7.41 -8.13 20.95
N ARG A 117 -7.29 -8.10 22.28
CA ARG A 117 -7.30 -6.86 23.06
C ARG A 117 -6.12 -5.95 22.71
N GLU A 118 -4.92 -6.49 22.57
CA GLU A 118 -3.72 -5.74 22.20
C GLU A 118 -3.84 -5.17 20.79
N ILE A 119 -4.37 -5.96 19.86
CA ILE A 119 -4.66 -5.54 18.49
C ILE A 119 -5.68 -4.41 18.48
N ALA A 120 -6.77 -4.55 19.24
CA ALA A 120 -7.83 -3.54 19.34
C ALA A 120 -7.35 -2.23 19.99
N ASP A 121 -6.47 -2.32 20.99
CA ASP A 121 -5.92 -1.13 21.66
C ASP A 121 -4.99 -0.37 20.71
N GLU A 122 -4.14 -1.06 19.93
CA GLU A 122 -3.30 -0.46 18.89
C GLU A 122 -4.16 0.13 17.75
N ALA A 123 -5.16 -0.62 17.27
CA ALA A 123 -6.08 -0.14 16.24
C ALA A 123 -6.78 1.16 16.66
N ARG A 124 -7.20 1.26 17.94
CA ARG A 124 -7.79 2.47 18.51
C ARG A 124 -6.81 3.64 18.49
N GLY A 125 -5.56 3.40 18.89
CA GLY A 125 -4.50 4.41 18.82
C GLY A 125 -4.29 4.94 17.41
N LEU A 126 -4.20 4.04 16.43
CA LEU A 126 -4.04 4.39 15.02
C LEU A 126 -5.25 5.16 14.46
N CYS A 127 -6.48 4.71 14.76
CA CYS A 127 -7.68 5.42 14.34
C CYS A 127 -7.67 6.87 14.84
N ARG A 128 -7.34 7.09 16.10
CA ARG A 128 -7.24 8.45 16.68
C ARG A 128 -6.13 9.27 16.03
N GLU A 129 -4.98 8.68 15.79
CA GLU A 129 -3.87 9.34 15.09
C GLU A 129 -4.26 9.79 13.68
N PHE A 130 -5.05 8.98 12.98
CA PHE A 130 -5.58 9.30 11.65
C PHE A 130 -6.88 10.14 11.69
N GLY A 131 -7.28 10.66 12.87
CA GLY A 131 -8.39 11.60 13.02
C GLY A 131 -9.78 10.97 13.15
N LEU A 132 -9.86 9.66 13.44
CA LEU A 132 -11.11 9.02 13.84
C LEU A 132 -11.26 9.04 15.37
N PRO A 133 -12.46 9.21 15.91
CA PRO A 133 -12.66 9.28 17.37
C PRO A 133 -12.38 7.94 18.07
N ASP A 134 -12.67 6.83 17.40
CA ASP A 134 -12.45 5.46 17.87
C ASP A 134 -12.40 4.52 16.64
N VAL A 135 -12.26 3.21 16.87
CA VAL A 135 -12.41 2.19 15.82
C VAL A 135 -13.88 2.13 15.41
N PRO A 136 -14.20 2.45 14.13
CA PRO A 136 -15.58 2.38 13.65
C PRO A 136 -16.10 0.95 13.65
N ARG A 137 -17.36 0.76 14.07
CA ARG A 137 -18.03 -0.55 14.05
C ARG A 137 -19.06 -0.68 12.94
N ASP A 138 -19.33 0.42 12.25
CA ASP A 138 -20.28 0.49 11.16
C ASP A 138 -19.82 -0.40 9.99
N TRP A 139 -20.76 -0.71 9.11
CA TRP A 139 -20.42 -1.38 7.85
C TRP A 139 -19.69 -0.41 6.92
N PRO A 140 -18.77 -0.89 6.05
CA PRO A 140 -18.08 -0.02 5.11
C PRO A 140 -19.03 0.84 4.27
N SER A 141 -20.19 0.28 3.88
CA SER A 141 -21.22 0.97 3.08
C SER A 141 -21.96 2.10 3.83
N GLU A 142 -21.87 2.14 5.16
CA GLU A 142 -22.53 3.14 6.00
C GLU A 142 -21.60 4.30 6.36
N MET A 143 -20.30 4.15 6.10
CA MET A 143 -19.31 5.16 6.40
C MET A 143 -19.10 6.14 5.25
N ARG A 144 -18.73 7.37 5.59
CA ARG A 144 -18.29 8.36 4.61
C ARG A 144 -16.91 8.00 4.06
N GLU A 145 -16.68 8.29 2.79
CA GLU A 145 -15.41 7.98 2.13
C GLU A 145 -14.16 8.53 2.85
N PRO A 146 -14.14 9.79 3.38
CA PRO A 146 -13.00 10.29 4.15
C PRO A 146 -12.68 9.44 5.39
N ASP A 147 -13.70 9.02 6.12
CA ASP A 147 -13.53 8.22 7.34
C ASP A 147 -13.08 6.78 7.00
N LEU A 148 -13.61 6.21 5.91
CA LEU A 148 -13.12 4.92 5.38
C LEU A 148 -11.64 5.00 4.96
N ARG A 149 -11.22 6.10 4.33
CA ARG A 149 -9.82 6.31 3.93
C ARG A 149 -8.90 6.36 5.15
N ARG A 150 -9.31 7.09 6.20
CA ARG A 150 -8.60 7.14 7.48
C ARG A 150 -8.49 5.75 8.13
N ALA A 151 -9.59 4.99 8.12
CA ALA A 151 -9.62 3.61 8.61
C ALA A 151 -8.72 2.68 7.77
N GLN A 152 -8.64 2.86 6.44
CA GLN A 152 -7.69 2.12 5.60
C GLN A 152 -6.23 2.42 5.98
N CYS A 153 -5.91 3.69 6.23
CA CYS A 153 -4.57 4.06 6.72
C CYS A 153 -4.29 3.39 8.07
N ALA A 154 -5.23 3.44 9.03
CA ALA A 154 -5.08 2.76 10.30
C ALA A 154 -4.85 1.25 10.13
N ARG A 155 -5.60 0.59 9.23
CA ARG A 155 -5.43 -0.83 8.89
C ARG A 155 -4.06 -1.12 8.32
N ALA A 156 -3.55 -0.27 7.43
CA ALA A 156 -2.27 -0.49 6.78
C ALA A 156 -1.09 -0.38 7.76
N PHE A 157 -1.21 0.44 8.80
CA PHE A 157 -0.17 0.61 9.81
C PHE A 157 -0.40 -0.18 11.10
N LEU A 158 -1.42 -1.03 11.16
CA LEU A 158 -1.65 -1.94 12.28
C LEU A 158 -0.67 -3.11 12.23
N GLY A 159 0.14 -3.26 13.28
CA GLY A 159 1.27 -4.19 13.31
C GLY A 159 2.46 -3.72 12.47
N GLU A 160 3.29 -4.67 12.04
CA GLU A 160 4.50 -4.40 11.28
C GLU A 160 4.49 -5.10 9.92
N ALA A 161 5.07 -4.43 8.92
CA ALA A 161 5.26 -4.98 7.59
C ALA A 161 6.64 -4.62 7.04
N ASP A 162 7.07 -5.38 6.03
CA ASP A 162 8.30 -5.12 5.30
C ASP A 162 8.03 -4.25 4.05
N LEU A 163 6.81 -4.30 3.52
CA LEU A 163 6.40 -3.53 2.34
C LEU A 163 5.05 -2.84 2.58
N TYR A 164 5.00 -1.54 2.28
CA TYR A 164 3.77 -0.77 2.26
C TYR A 164 3.46 -0.30 0.84
N LEU A 165 2.24 -0.58 0.38
CA LEU A 165 1.71 -0.17 -0.92
C LEU A 165 0.58 0.83 -0.67
N LEU A 166 0.86 2.12 -0.83
CA LEU A 166 -0.06 3.20 -0.50
C LEU A 166 -0.62 3.78 -1.80
N GLU A 167 -1.87 3.43 -2.13
CA GLU A 167 -2.52 3.92 -3.33
C GLU A 167 -3.43 5.10 -2.99
N ARG A 168 -2.95 6.29 -3.33
CA ARG A 168 -3.64 7.56 -3.10
C ARG A 168 -4.21 7.68 -1.68
N PRO A 169 -3.41 7.42 -0.64
CA PRO A 169 -3.91 7.43 0.74
C PRO A 169 -4.43 8.80 1.16
N GLU A 170 -3.95 9.87 0.53
CA GLU A 170 -4.38 11.25 0.74
C GLU A 170 -5.74 11.58 0.10
N TYR A 171 -6.21 10.79 -0.85
CA TYR A 171 -7.45 11.06 -1.58
C TYR A 171 -8.65 11.13 -0.65
N ALA A 172 -9.47 12.15 -0.81
CA ALA A 172 -10.71 12.42 -0.07
C ALA A 172 -10.57 12.61 1.46
N SER A 173 -9.34 12.53 2.04
CA SER A 173 -9.14 12.48 3.49
C SER A 173 -8.97 13.84 4.16
N GLY A 174 -8.75 14.89 3.38
CA GLY A 174 -8.41 16.22 3.90
C GLY A 174 -6.92 16.37 4.30
N PRO A 175 -6.45 17.62 4.45
CA PRO A 175 -5.03 17.93 4.65
C PRO A 175 -4.50 17.48 6.01
N ASP A 176 -5.35 17.28 6.99
CA ASP A 176 -5.01 16.85 8.35
C ASP A 176 -4.52 15.39 8.44
N LEU A 177 -4.78 14.56 7.43
CA LEU A 177 -4.24 13.21 7.35
C LEU A 177 -2.72 13.19 7.12
N MET A 178 -2.20 14.09 6.30
CA MET A 178 -0.82 14.05 5.79
C MET A 178 0.25 14.03 6.88
N PRO A 179 0.18 14.84 7.97
CA PRO A 179 1.19 14.80 9.02
C PRO A 179 1.32 13.44 9.70
N ALA A 180 0.19 12.80 10.03
CA ALA A 180 0.15 11.47 10.63
C ALA A 180 0.67 10.40 9.66
N LEU A 181 0.21 10.43 8.40
CA LEU A 181 0.61 9.50 7.37
C LEU A 181 2.12 9.57 7.10
N SER A 182 2.66 10.78 6.91
CA SER A 182 4.10 10.98 6.70
C SER A 182 4.93 10.54 7.90
N ALA A 183 4.45 10.76 9.13
CA ALA A 183 5.12 10.28 10.35
C ALA A 183 5.16 8.74 10.39
N ARG A 184 4.07 8.08 10.06
CA ARG A 184 4.01 6.61 9.99
C ARG A 184 4.90 6.03 8.89
N VAL A 185 4.93 6.67 7.72
CA VAL A 185 5.86 6.29 6.63
C VAL A 185 7.30 6.42 7.10
N ARG A 186 7.71 7.56 7.67
CA ARG A 186 9.07 7.72 8.23
C ARG A 186 9.41 6.66 9.26
N GLY A 187 8.48 6.35 10.15
CA GLY A 187 8.67 5.29 11.15
C GLY A 187 8.84 3.91 10.51
N ALA A 188 8.09 3.58 9.45
CA ALA A 188 8.23 2.33 8.71
C ALA A 188 9.60 2.24 8.00
N LEU A 189 10.01 3.31 7.30
CA LEU A 189 11.33 3.40 6.67
C LEU A 189 12.47 3.23 7.69
N GLY A 190 12.35 3.88 8.85
CA GLY A 190 13.35 3.76 9.92
C GLY A 190 13.48 2.36 10.51
N ARG A 191 12.47 1.50 10.35
CA ARG A 191 12.52 0.08 10.71
C ARG A 191 12.99 -0.82 9.57
N GLY A 192 13.33 -0.25 8.41
CA GLY A 192 13.81 -0.98 7.24
C GLY A 192 12.68 -1.50 6.32
N ALA A 193 11.45 -1.05 6.48
CA ALA A 193 10.40 -1.34 5.51
C ALA A 193 10.61 -0.53 4.22
N ALA A 194 10.16 -1.06 3.09
CA ALA A 194 10.05 -0.30 1.84
C ALA A 194 8.64 0.22 1.65
N VAL A 195 8.50 1.35 0.97
CA VAL A 195 7.20 1.98 0.70
C VAL A 195 7.09 2.33 -0.78
N VAL A 196 5.97 1.97 -1.40
CA VAL A 196 5.54 2.50 -2.70
C VAL A 196 4.33 3.38 -2.47
N TRP A 197 4.44 4.67 -2.77
CA TRP A 197 3.36 5.63 -2.64
C TRP A 197 2.91 6.13 -4.00
N LEU A 198 1.76 5.65 -4.46
CA LEU A 198 1.13 6.06 -5.70
C LEU A 198 0.22 7.26 -5.40
N THR A 199 0.33 8.32 -6.18
CA THR A 199 -0.46 9.53 -6.01
C THR A 199 -0.80 10.17 -7.36
N THR A 200 -1.92 10.87 -7.43
CA THR A 200 -2.27 11.77 -8.54
C THR A 200 -1.94 13.24 -8.23
N GLU A 201 -1.45 13.52 -7.01
CA GLU A 201 -1.16 14.86 -6.52
C GLU A 201 0.33 15.21 -6.71
N PRO A 202 0.68 16.14 -7.62
CA PRO A 202 2.08 16.49 -7.86
C PRO A 202 2.80 17.05 -6.63
N GLY A 203 2.07 17.68 -5.71
CA GLY A 203 2.64 18.18 -4.45
C GLY A 203 3.11 17.05 -3.54
N VAL A 204 2.28 16.03 -3.34
CA VAL A 204 2.61 14.83 -2.56
C VAL A 204 3.74 14.04 -3.21
N TRP A 205 3.72 13.91 -4.53
CA TRP A 205 4.79 13.22 -5.27
C TRP A 205 6.16 13.88 -5.07
N ARG A 206 6.22 15.22 -5.07
CA ARG A 206 7.48 15.97 -4.84
C ARG A 206 7.90 15.93 -3.38
N ASP A 207 6.95 16.04 -2.47
CA ASP A 207 7.20 16.05 -1.03
C ASP A 207 6.09 15.34 -0.26
N PRO A 208 6.22 14.03 -0.04
CA PRO A 208 5.28 13.27 0.80
C PRO A 208 5.51 13.49 2.29
N GLY A 209 6.41 14.40 2.68
CA GLY A 209 6.83 14.61 4.07
C GLY A 209 7.68 13.48 4.63
N ALA A 210 8.32 12.68 3.75
CA ALA A 210 9.23 11.58 4.10
C ALA A 210 10.38 11.53 3.09
N PRO A 211 11.58 11.04 3.47
CA PRO A 211 12.69 10.87 2.53
C PRO A 211 12.29 9.97 1.37
N THR A 212 12.44 10.47 0.15
CA THR A 212 12.11 9.74 -1.08
C THR A 212 13.40 9.35 -1.78
N ALA A 213 13.61 8.05 -1.95
CA ALA A 213 14.75 7.50 -2.67
C ALA A 213 14.57 7.59 -4.18
N ARG A 214 13.33 7.38 -4.66
CA ARG A 214 12.99 7.36 -6.09
C ARG A 214 11.73 8.15 -6.37
N ARG A 215 11.78 8.97 -7.42
CA ARG A 215 10.60 9.63 -8.01
C ARG A 215 10.30 9.02 -9.35
N LEU A 216 9.16 8.38 -9.44
CA LEU A 216 8.71 7.66 -10.63
C LEU A 216 7.44 8.34 -11.17
N ARG A 217 7.25 8.26 -12.49
CA ARG A 217 6.01 8.68 -13.16
C ARG A 217 5.48 7.53 -14.00
N LEU A 218 4.22 7.19 -13.82
CA LEU A 218 3.51 6.23 -14.65
C LEU A 218 2.62 6.99 -15.64
N SER A 219 3.00 6.95 -16.93
CA SER A 219 2.23 7.57 -18.02
C SER A 219 1.73 6.48 -18.96
N GLY A 220 0.39 6.28 -18.97
CA GLY A 220 -0.16 5.08 -19.55
C GLY A 220 0.51 3.84 -18.95
N PRO A 221 1.00 2.88 -19.75
CA PRO A 221 1.65 1.66 -19.24
C PRO A 221 3.14 1.84 -18.91
N LEU A 222 3.73 3.00 -19.16
CA LEU A 222 5.18 3.23 -19.09
C LEU A 222 5.57 3.89 -17.77
N LEU A 223 6.50 3.28 -17.05
CA LEU A 223 7.11 3.84 -15.85
C LEU A 223 8.47 4.46 -16.21
N ALA A 224 8.64 5.73 -15.85
CA ALA A 224 9.91 6.44 -16.00
C ALA A 224 10.38 6.95 -14.63
N GLU A 225 11.69 6.92 -14.39
CA GLU A 225 12.31 7.57 -13.24
C GLU A 225 12.60 9.03 -13.58
N GLU A 226 12.17 9.95 -12.74
CA GLU A 226 12.49 11.37 -12.88
C GLU A 226 13.60 11.72 -11.88
N THR A 227 14.68 12.25 -12.42
CA THR A 227 15.77 12.82 -11.59
C THR A 227 15.27 14.10 -10.93
N PRO A 228 15.59 14.33 -9.65
CA PRO A 228 15.19 15.54 -8.92
C PRO A 228 15.73 16.84 -9.53
#